data_0ba7cd83a547ec0e038742502b3e36db
#
_entry.id   0ba7cd83a547ec0e038742502b3e36db
#
_cell.length_a   1.000
_cell.length_b   1.000
_cell.length_c   1.000
_cell.angle_alpha   90.00
_cell.angle_beta   90.00
_cell.angle_gamma   90.00
#
_symmetry.space_group_name_H-M   'P 1'
#
loop_
_entity.id
_entity.type
_entity.pdbx_description
1 polymer ?
#
loop_
_entity_poly.entity_id
_entity_poly.type
_entity_poly.pdbx_seq_one_letter_code
_entity_poly.pdbx_strand_id
1 'polypeptide(L)'
;MKQLTCEMCGSTEMVKDGGFFVCQTCGTKYSVEEAKKMMIEGTVDVQGTVRVENQSNVDGLMRIAKTAFESENYEKAIDKCDEIISMSSNNYDAWKLKADALVNVSTKSGNPGLEAYNSLMNAFRSLNGNATDYQKEDIAKTYLKLVVPETLRSLGLVLTEEIIKSLENLCTRGENLLTELNFPEEKKKSYKTSLITSLINTYCIKCNEGIEQIEQNYYGSATEDVREYLKNCLDNYEYPDWGTIDYAQRNRDISESLPDYSVWEAVVNVYERELMVSKFCIQQIDDSINSNTVFDLYRSILYMCAHLYVANPYEIVERQRYSPTDQRYYTELEITNVYDETGRITNVYEEYRELYSTYKNTMVAEVRKRRLNEYWSEHAVEKEQLDAKKAELENEISLLQEKKKEFEKADEIVSLVKQVDKLTAEKKSLGLFKGKQKKALQAQIDELNKKREEYWNRDNISSVLNELEEATEQLENVIEQLTMDR
;
A
#
# COMPACT_ATOMS: atom_id res chain seq x y z
N MET A 1 -20.64 55.54 -7.17
CA MET A 1 -21.23 54.25 -7.57
C MET A 1 -21.03 53.32 -6.42
N LYS A 2 -22.08 52.69 -5.86
CA LYS A 2 -21.94 51.67 -4.83
C LYS A 2 -21.42 50.40 -5.49
N GLN A 3 -20.39 49.82 -4.90
CA GLN A 3 -19.73 48.63 -5.41
C GLN A 3 -20.46 47.41 -4.89
N LEU A 4 -20.75 46.43 -5.77
CA LEU A 4 -21.37 45.16 -5.40
C LEU A 4 -20.40 44.36 -4.59
N THR A 5 -20.78 43.88 -3.40
CA THR A 5 -19.93 43.09 -2.52
C THR A 5 -20.51 41.70 -2.38
N CYS A 6 -19.70 40.68 -2.57
CA CYS A 6 -20.11 39.27 -2.38
C CYS A 6 -20.46 39.01 -0.92
N GLU A 7 -21.70 38.59 -0.63
CA GLU A 7 -22.14 38.26 0.73
C GLU A 7 -21.43 37.06 1.33
N MET A 8 -20.91 36.17 0.47
CA MET A 8 -20.26 34.94 0.92
C MET A 8 -18.80 35.10 1.37
N CYS A 9 -18.03 35.97 0.68
CA CYS A 9 -16.59 36.14 0.93
C CYS A 9 -16.13 37.57 1.14
N GLY A 10 -17.06 38.57 1.05
CA GLY A 10 -16.75 40.00 1.21
C GLY A 10 -15.98 40.63 0.01
N SER A 11 -15.69 39.88 -1.04
CA SER A 11 -14.99 40.39 -2.21
C SER A 11 -15.86 41.32 -3.03
N THR A 12 -15.25 42.34 -3.62
CA THR A 12 -15.91 43.31 -4.53
C THR A 12 -15.65 42.99 -5.99
N GLU A 13 -14.91 41.91 -6.29
CA GLU A 13 -14.61 41.48 -7.66
C GLU A 13 -15.75 40.63 -8.23
N MET A 14 -16.75 41.36 -8.78
CA MET A 14 -17.94 40.77 -9.40
C MET A 14 -17.94 41.01 -10.91
N VAL A 15 -18.07 39.95 -11.70
CA VAL A 15 -18.15 40.00 -13.16
C VAL A 15 -19.50 39.51 -13.63
N LYS A 16 -20.10 40.17 -14.62
CA LYS A 16 -21.36 39.75 -15.22
C LYS A 16 -21.08 38.74 -16.33
N ASP A 17 -21.54 37.51 -16.13
CA ASP A 17 -21.37 36.40 -17.06
C ASP A 17 -22.69 35.61 -17.19
N GLY A 18 -23.15 35.37 -18.45
CA GLY A 18 -24.31 34.55 -18.76
C GLY A 18 -25.63 34.98 -18.10
N GLY A 19 -25.78 36.27 -17.74
CA GLY A 19 -26.98 36.80 -17.07
C GLY A 19 -26.90 36.78 -15.54
N PHE A 20 -25.76 36.32 -14.96
CA PHE A 20 -25.48 36.32 -13.54
C PHE A 20 -24.31 37.25 -13.20
N PHE A 21 -24.22 37.67 -11.93
CA PHE A 21 -23.02 38.29 -11.39
C PHE A 21 -22.21 37.21 -10.64
N VAL A 22 -20.99 36.93 -11.09
CA VAL A 22 -20.10 35.88 -10.56
C VAL A 22 -18.98 36.53 -9.75
N CYS A 23 -18.84 36.14 -8.51
CA CYS A 23 -17.71 36.54 -7.70
C CYS A 23 -16.43 35.81 -8.18
N GLN A 24 -15.41 36.57 -8.58
CA GLN A 24 -14.16 36.05 -9.08
C GLN A 24 -13.33 35.34 -7.99
N THR A 25 -13.59 35.69 -6.72
CA THR A 25 -12.83 35.15 -5.58
C THR A 25 -13.36 33.79 -5.09
N CYS A 26 -14.71 33.64 -5.01
CA CYS A 26 -15.29 32.39 -4.43
C CYS A 26 -16.22 31.64 -5.42
N GLY A 27 -16.42 32.18 -6.64
CA GLY A 27 -17.25 31.57 -7.68
C GLY A 27 -18.76 31.66 -7.44
N THR A 28 -19.21 32.29 -6.36
CA THR A 28 -20.66 32.45 -6.07
C THR A 28 -21.32 33.26 -7.16
N LYS A 29 -22.46 32.76 -7.66
CA LYS A 29 -23.26 33.42 -8.72
C LYS A 29 -24.49 34.06 -8.09
N TYR A 30 -24.78 35.29 -8.48
CA TYR A 30 -25.95 36.06 -8.07
C TYR A 30 -26.79 36.38 -9.29
N SER A 31 -28.07 36.22 -9.20
CA SER A 31 -28.99 36.69 -10.23
C SER A 31 -28.98 38.26 -10.34
N VAL A 32 -29.42 38.78 -11.47
CA VAL A 32 -29.55 40.25 -11.65
C VAL A 32 -30.44 40.87 -10.59
N GLU A 33 -31.44 40.14 -10.09
CA GLU A 33 -32.37 40.61 -9.07
C GLU A 33 -31.71 40.59 -7.68
N GLU A 34 -30.92 39.61 -7.34
CA GLU A 34 -30.15 39.60 -6.11
C GLU A 34 -29.09 40.70 -6.09
N ALA A 35 -28.35 40.85 -7.16
CA ALA A 35 -27.40 41.94 -7.30
C ALA A 35 -28.05 43.32 -7.19
N LYS A 36 -29.26 43.48 -7.71
CA LYS A 36 -30.04 44.71 -7.52
C LYS A 36 -30.48 44.93 -6.08
N LYS A 37 -30.86 43.87 -5.34
CA LYS A 37 -31.21 43.97 -3.91
C LYS A 37 -30.00 44.36 -3.06
N MET A 38 -28.81 43.91 -3.38
CA MET A 38 -27.57 44.32 -2.72
C MET A 38 -27.20 45.80 -2.96
N MET A 39 -27.71 46.41 -4.03
CA MET A 39 -27.46 47.83 -4.36
C MET A 39 -28.47 48.79 -3.74
N ILE A 40 -29.61 48.31 -3.24
CA ILE A 40 -30.67 49.14 -2.69
C ILE A 40 -30.49 49.21 -1.15
N GLU A 41 -29.92 50.30 -0.64
CA GLU A 41 -30.10 50.71 0.74
C GLU A 41 -31.45 51.37 0.89
N GLY A 42 -32.30 50.70 1.59
CA GLY A 42 -33.55 51.22 2.07
C GLY A 42 -34.31 50.10 2.73
N THR A 43 -34.45 50.16 4.01
CA THR A 43 -35.31 49.28 4.82
C THR A 43 -36.72 49.33 4.23
N VAL A 44 -37.05 48.31 3.44
CA VAL A 44 -38.43 47.94 3.18
C VAL A 44 -38.69 46.77 4.11
N ASP A 45 -39.34 47.10 5.21
CA ASP A 45 -39.85 46.10 6.15
C ASP A 45 -41.00 45.34 5.48
N VAL A 46 -40.64 44.30 4.72
CA VAL A 46 -41.61 43.33 4.16
C VAL A 46 -41.71 42.19 5.18
N GLN A 47 -42.47 42.43 6.21
CA GLN A 47 -42.89 41.37 7.11
C GLN A 47 -43.64 40.27 6.33
N GLY A 48 -43.06 39.12 6.26
CA GLY A 48 -43.79 37.86 6.39
C GLY A 48 -44.18 37.07 5.17
N THR A 49 -44.26 37.63 3.91
CA THR A 49 -44.85 36.87 2.79
C THR A 49 -43.82 36.28 1.81
N VAL A 50 -42.68 36.92 1.65
CA VAL A 50 -41.65 36.49 0.67
C VAL A 50 -40.85 35.29 1.16
N ARG A 51 -40.69 35.10 2.48
CA ARG A 51 -39.98 33.94 3.03
C ARG A 51 -40.77 32.66 2.84
N VAL A 52 -42.09 32.69 2.88
CA VAL A 52 -42.94 31.50 2.78
C VAL A 52 -42.99 30.95 1.34
N GLU A 53 -43.04 31.84 0.34
CA GLU A 53 -43.05 31.44 -1.08
C GLU A 53 -41.69 30.82 -1.51
N ASN A 54 -40.57 31.41 -1.09
CA ASN A 54 -39.25 30.84 -1.40
C ASN A 54 -39.04 29.49 -0.69
N GLN A 55 -39.47 29.34 0.55
CA GLN A 55 -39.33 28.10 1.30
C GLN A 55 -40.21 26.98 0.68
N SER A 56 -41.46 27.28 0.31
CA SER A 56 -42.34 26.31 -0.33
C SER A 56 -41.82 25.87 -1.72
N ASN A 57 -41.11 26.74 -2.43
CA ASN A 57 -40.48 26.42 -3.71
C ASN A 57 -39.23 25.55 -3.50
N VAL A 58 -38.38 25.87 -2.54
CA VAL A 58 -37.21 25.06 -2.16
C VAL A 58 -37.62 23.64 -1.74
N ASP A 59 -38.65 23.50 -0.89
CA ASP A 59 -39.17 22.19 -0.46
C ASP A 59 -39.77 21.40 -1.63
N GLY A 60 -40.42 22.10 -2.59
CA GLY A 60 -40.92 21.49 -3.83
C GLY A 60 -39.79 20.93 -4.69
N LEU A 61 -38.77 21.74 -4.95
CA LEU A 61 -37.59 21.37 -5.72
C LEU A 61 -36.80 20.22 -5.04
N MET A 62 -36.68 20.25 -3.70
CA MET A 62 -36.00 19.20 -2.95
C MET A 62 -36.72 17.84 -3.09
N ARG A 63 -38.05 17.82 -3.09
CA ARG A 63 -38.81 16.58 -3.36
C ARG A 63 -38.54 16.07 -4.76
N ILE A 64 -38.52 16.95 -5.76
CA ILE A 64 -38.22 16.57 -7.16
C ILE A 64 -36.80 16.03 -7.26
N ALA A 65 -35.81 16.68 -6.62
CA ALA A 65 -34.42 16.25 -6.62
C ALA A 65 -34.26 14.86 -5.98
N LYS A 66 -34.88 14.60 -4.82
CA LYS A 66 -34.88 13.29 -4.15
C LYS A 66 -35.56 12.21 -5.00
N THR A 67 -36.71 12.49 -5.61
CA THR A 67 -37.39 11.53 -6.50
C THR A 67 -36.54 11.24 -7.73
N ALA A 68 -35.87 12.23 -8.31
CA ALA A 68 -34.96 12.05 -9.42
C ALA A 68 -33.77 11.15 -9.02
N PHE A 69 -33.19 11.38 -7.85
CA PHE A 69 -32.11 10.57 -7.31
C PHE A 69 -32.54 9.11 -7.08
N GLU A 70 -33.70 8.89 -6.43
CA GLU A 70 -34.26 7.57 -6.18
C GLU A 70 -34.61 6.79 -7.47
N SER A 71 -34.90 7.53 -8.56
CA SER A 71 -35.12 6.96 -9.91
C SER A 71 -33.84 6.85 -10.74
N GLU A 72 -32.67 7.01 -10.13
CA GLU A 72 -31.34 6.97 -10.77
C GLU A 72 -31.13 8.03 -11.86
N ASN A 73 -31.99 9.04 -11.91
CA ASN A 73 -31.83 10.19 -12.80
C ASN A 73 -30.95 11.27 -12.13
N TYR A 74 -29.66 10.94 -11.99
CA TYR A 74 -28.70 11.75 -11.24
C TYR A 74 -28.48 13.12 -11.83
N GLU A 75 -28.45 13.26 -13.16
CA GLU A 75 -28.30 14.55 -13.83
C GLU A 75 -29.44 15.51 -13.46
N LYS A 76 -30.68 15.02 -13.50
CA LYS A 76 -31.84 15.80 -13.08
C LYS A 76 -31.81 16.15 -11.60
N ALA A 77 -31.31 15.23 -10.76
CA ALA A 77 -31.15 15.49 -9.32
C ALA A 77 -30.14 16.63 -9.08
N ILE A 78 -29.03 16.63 -9.83
CA ILE A 78 -27.99 17.68 -9.78
C ILE A 78 -28.57 19.02 -10.20
N ASP A 79 -29.26 19.07 -11.34
CA ASP A 79 -29.88 20.30 -11.84
C ASP A 79 -30.82 20.93 -10.80
N LYS A 80 -31.64 20.10 -10.14
CA LYS A 80 -32.59 20.59 -9.13
C LYS A 80 -31.88 21.00 -7.84
N CYS A 81 -30.78 20.35 -7.46
CA CYS A 81 -29.94 20.80 -6.36
C CYS A 81 -29.31 22.17 -6.68
N ASP A 82 -28.84 22.40 -7.92
CA ASP A 82 -28.26 23.67 -8.33
C ASP A 82 -29.29 24.80 -8.31
N GLU A 83 -30.54 24.53 -8.73
CA GLU A 83 -31.65 25.49 -8.59
C GLU A 83 -31.86 25.86 -7.11
N ILE A 84 -31.89 24.89 -6.19
CA ILE A 84 -32.03 25.13 -4.75
C ILE A 84 -30.86 25.94 -4.20
N ILE A 85 -29.64 25.56 -4.56
CA ILE A 85 -28.40 26.22 -4.13
C ILE A 85 -28.38 27.69 -4.60
N SER A 86 -28.88 27.95 -5.81
CA SER A 86 -28.99 29.33 -6.33
C SER A 86 -29.97 30.18 -5.54
N MET A 87 -31.00 29.57 -4.94
CA MET A 87 -32.00 30.26 -4.10
C MET A 87 -31.56 30.35 -2.64
N SER A 88 -30.85 29.35 -2.17
CA SER A 88 -30.38 29.18 -0.77
C SER A 88 -29.05 28.50 -0.75
N SER A 89 -27.97 29.25 -0.81
CA SER A 89 -26.60 28.79 -0.85
C SER A 89 -26.16 27.99 0.43
N ASN A 90 -26.89 28.20 1.55
CA ASN A 90 -26.63 27.53 2.82
C ASN A 90 -27.52 26.29 3.04
N ASN A 91 -28.03 25.68 1.97
CA ASN A 91 -28.86 24.48 2.08
C ASN A 91 -27.98 23.22 2.12
N TYR A 92 -27.77 22.67 3.31
CA TYR A 92 -27.00 21.43 3.53
C TYR A 92 -27.52 20.27 2.69
N ASP A 93 -28.84 20.04 2.70
CA ASP A 93 -29.46 18.89 2.01
C ASP A 93 -29.27 18.95 0.50
N ALA A 94 -29.31 20.14 -0.08
CA ALA A 94 -29.08 20.33 -1.51
C ALA A 94 -27.62 20.05 -1.90
N TRP A 95 -26.67 20.61 -1.14
CA TRP A 95 -25.25 20.34 -1.37
C TRP A 95 -24.92 18.86 -1.20
N LYS A 96 -25.47 18.22 -0.15
CA LYS A 96 -25.23 16.79 0.15
C LYS A 96 -25.83 15.90 -0.93
N LEU A 97 -27.09 16.13 -1.32
CA LEU A 97 -27.74 15.34 -2.37
C LEU A 97 -27.05 15.54 -3.74
N LYS A 98 -26.56 16.75 -4.03
CA LYS A 98 -25.74 16.99 -5.23
C LYS A 98 -24.48 16.13 -5.21
N ALA A 99 -23.78 16.09 -4.09
CA ALA A 99 -22.59 15.26 -3.95
C ALA A 99 -22.90 13.75 -4.14
N ASP A 100 -23.98 13.27 -3.50
CA ASP A 100 -24.42 11.89 -3.67
C ASP A 100 -24.78 11.54 -5.11
N ALA A 101 -25.42 12.47 -5.84
CA ALA A 101 -25.76 12.29 -7.25
C ALA A 101 -24.49 12.27 -8.13
N LEU A 102 -23.53 13.16 -7.88
CA LEU A 102 -22.26 13.23 -8.62
C LEU A 102 -21.40 11.96 -8.47
N VAL A 103 -21.46 11.28 -7.32
CA VAL A 103 -20.79 10.00 -7.12
C VAL A 103 -21.29 8.91 -8.09
N ASN A 104 -22.56 8.99 -8.48
CA ASN A 104 -23.22 7.98 -9.32
C ASN A 104 -23.31 8.35 -10.81
N VAL A 105 -22.91 9.59 -11.19
CA VAL A 105 -22.89 10.01 -12.59
C VAL A 105 -21.77 9.33 -13.37
N SER A 106 -22.14 8.73 -14.50
CA SER A 106 -21.18 8.18 -15.45
C SER A 106 -20.32 9.30 -16.06
N THR A 107 -19.01 9.18 -15.97
CA THR A 107 -17.99 10.20 -16.21
C THR A 107 -17.75 10.49 -17.71
N LYS A 108 -18.74 10.92 -18.46
CA LYS A 108 -18.53 11.23 -19.89
C LYS A 108 -17.89 12.60 -20.16
N SER A 109 -17.97 13.55 -19.24
CA SER A 109 -17.33 14.87 -19.37
C SER A 109 -17.11 15.53 -18.01
N GLY A 110 -16.00 16.25 -17.86
CA GLY A 110 -15.67 16.99 -16.64
C GLY A 110 -14.94 16.18 -15.57
N ASN A 111 -14.89 16.73 -14.38
CA ASN A 111 -14.31 16.07 -13.19
C ASN A 111 -15.37 15.98 -12.07
N PRO A 112 -16.32 15.02 -12.16
CA PRO A 112 -17.41 14.88 -11.19
C PRO A 112 -16.91 14.60 -9.78
N GLY A 113 -15.76 13.96 -9.62
CA GLY A 113 -15.18 13.72 -8.30
C GLY A 113 -14.70 14.99 -7.61
N LEU A 114 -14.12 15.93 -8.33
CA LEU A 114 -13.77 17.24 -7.77
C LEU A 114 -15.01 18.05 -7.42
N GLU A 115 -16.03 18.00 -8.28
CA GLU A 115 -17.29 18.70 -8.02
C GLU A 115 -18.04 18.11 -6.82
N ALA A 116 -18.05 16.78 -6.68
CA ALA A 116 -18.60 16.10 -5.52
C ALA A 116 -17.87 16.48 -4.24
N TYR A 117 -16.52 16.47 -4.26
CA TYR A 117 -15.71 16.94 -3.12
C TYR A 117 -16.06 18.38 -2.73
N ASN A 118 -16.11 19.29 -3.68
CA ASN A 118 -16.47 20.68 -3.42
C ASN A 118 -17.89 20.80 -2.86
N SER A 119 -18.83 19.99 -3.35
CA SER A 119 -20.20 19.95 -2.83
C SER A 119 -20.26 19.45 -1.40
N LEU A 120 -19.46 18.44 -1.03
CA LEU A 120 -19.32 17.97 0.37
C LEU A 120 -18.74 19.03 1.29
N MET A 121 -17.71 19.75 0.83
CA MET A 121 -17.13 20.86 1.59
C MET A 121 -18.14 21.99 1.81
N ASN A 122 -18.92 22.32 0.79
CA ASN A 122 -19.97 23.34 0.91
C ASN A 122 -21.13 22.87 1.81
N ALA A 123 -21.51 21.59 1.75
CA ALA A 123 -22.47 21.03 2.68
C ALA A 123 -21.99 21.18 4.13
N PHE A 124 -20.75 20.84 4.42
CA PHE A 124 -20.18 21.02 5.76
C PHE A 124 -20.16 22.49 6.20
N ARG A 125 -19.68 23.37 5.34
CA ARG A 125 -19.60 24.82 5.64
C ARG A 125 -20.96 25.46 5.83
N SER A 126 -22.01 25.00 5.13
CA SER A 126 -23.38 25.49 5.28
C SER A 126 -23.96 25.28 6.68
N LEU A 127 -23.40 24.36 7.46
CA LEU A 127 -23.79 24.08 8.86
C LEU A 127 -23.23 25.10 9.87
N ASN A 128 -22.36 26.02 9.43
CA ASN A 128 -21.83 27.11 10.26
C ASN A 128 -21.31 26.67 11.64
N GLY A 129 -20.59 25.57 11.70
CA GLY A 129 -20.02 25.01 12.95
C GLY A 129 -21.00 24.18 13.79
N ASN A 130 -22.26 24.04 13.37
CA ASN A 130 -23.29 23.26 14.10
C ASN A 130 -23.48 21.85 13.51
N ALA A 131 -22.44 21.28 12.86
CA ALA A 131 -22.48 19.95 12.29
C ALA A 131 -22.63 18.90 13.39
N THR A 132 -23.64 18.05 13.29
CA THR A 132 -23.78 16.85 14.13
C THR A 132 -22.77 15.78 13.73
N ASP A 133 -22.44 14.86 14.64
CA ASP A 133 -21.55 13.74 14.31
C ASP A 133 -22.11 12.88 13.18
N TYR A 134 -23.42 12.70 13.12
CA TYR A 134 -24.09 12.00 12.03
C TYR A 134 -23.83 12.68 10.66
N GLN A 135 -23.97 14.00 10.59
CA GLN A 135 -23.73 14.76 9.34
C GLN A 135 -22.26 14.67 8.90
N LYS A 136 -21.33 14.77 9.86
CA LYS A 136 -19.89 14.58 9.57
C LYS A 136 -19.60 13.21 9.02
N GLU A 137 -20.17 12.16 9.65
CA GLU A 137 -20.01 10.78 9.19
C GLU A 137 -20.61 10.54 7.82
N ASP A 138 -21.80 11.09 7.57
CA ASP A 138 -22.47 10.98 6.27
C ASP A 138 -21.65 11.63 5.16
N ILE A 139 -21.07 12.80 5.39
CA ILE A 139 -20.14 13.47 4.48
C ILE A 139 -18.91 12.58 4.21
N ALA A 140 -18.26 12.07 5.26
CA ALA A 140 -17.07 11.23 5.11
C ALA A 140 -17.37 9.92 4.37
N LYS A 141 -18.49 9.27 4.67
CA LYS A 141 -18.96 8.06 3.96
C LYS A 141 -19.26 8.31 2.48
N THR A 142 -19.84 9.47 2.14
CA THR A 142 -20.07 9.83 0.73
C THR A 142 -18.74 10.05 0.02
N TYR A 143 -17.75 10.66 0.68
CA TYR A 143 -16.43 10.79 0.08
C TYR A 143 -15.78 9.43 -0.21
N LEU A 144 -15.91 8.46 0.71
CA LEU A 144 -15.39 7.09 0.48
C LEU A 144 -16.01 6.44 -0.76
N LYS A 145 -17.27 6.74 -1.09
CA LYS A 145 -17.91 6.23 -2.32
C LYS A 145 -17.30 6.78 -3.61
N LEU A 146 -16.59 7.91 -3.55
CA LEU A 146 -15.87 8.47 -4.71
C LEU A 146 -14.65 7.64 -5.13
N VAL A 147 -14.12 6.80 -4.24
CA VAL A 147 -12.90 6.01 -4.52
C VAL A 147 -13.08 5.17 -5.78
N VAL A 148 -14.19 4.44 -5.90
CA VAL A 148 -14.45 3.55 -7.03
C VAL A 148 -14.51 4.30 -8.36
N PRO A 149 -15.41 5.29 -8.56
CA PRO A 149 -15.51 5.99 -9.84
C PRO A 149 -14.25 6.78 -10.19
N GLU A 150 -13.56 7.39 -9.22
CA GLU A 150 -12.31 8.12 -9.46
C GLU A 150 -11.17 7.19 -9.85
N THR A 151 -11.08 6.01 -9.23
CA THR A 151 -10.10 4.99 -9.61
C THR A 151 -10.35 4.49 -11.03
N LEU A 152 -11.61 4.18 -11.38
CA LEU A 152 -11.98 3.73 -12.73
C LEU A 152 -11.70 4.82 -13.78
N ARG A 153 -11.97 6.08 -13.45
CA ARG A 153 -11.66 7.20 -14.33
C ARG A 153 -10.14 7.34 -14.55
N SER A 154 -9.37 7.17 -13.48
CA SER A 154 -7.90 7.24 -13.54
C SER A 154 -7.32 6.14 -14.43
N LEU A 155 -7.85 4.92 -14.35
CA LEU A 155 -7.40 3.81 -15.20
C LEU A 155 -7.67 4.05 -16.70
N GLY A 156 -8.62 4.91 -17.04
CA GLY A 156 -8.88 5.35 -18.41
C GLY A 156 -7.90 6.39 -18.96
N LEU A 157 -7.01 6.95 -18.14
CA LEU A 157 -6.00 7.90 -18.57
C LEU A 157 -4.85 7.22 -19.31
N VAL A 158 -4.33 7.87 -20.33
CA VAL A 158 -3.24 7.33 -21.17
C VAL A 158 -1.88 7.48 -20.50
N LEU A 159 -1.66 8.60 -19.79
CA LEU A 159 -0.38 8.93 -19.18
C LEU A 159 -0.31 8.46 -17.73
N THR A 160 0.75 7.73 -17.41
CA THR A 160 0.98 7.17 -16.07
C THR A 160 1.11 8.25 -14.99
N GLU A 161 1.78 9.36 -15.31
CA GLU A 161 1.91 10.49 -14.39
C GLU A 161 0.57 11.13 -14.02
N GLU A 162 -0.36 11.20 -14.98
CA GLU A 162 -1.72 11.72 -14.75
C GLU A 162 -2.53 10.79 -13.84
N ILE A 163 -2.34 9.48 -13.97
CA ILE A 163 -2.98 8.48 -13.10
C ILE A 163 -2.51 8.68 -11.66
N ILE A 164 -1.21 8.68 -11.43
CA ILE A 164 -0.63 8.86 -10.09
C ILE A 164 -1.09 10.17 -9.48
N LYS A 165 -1.00 11.27 -10.22
CA LYS A 165 -1.46 12.58 -9.77
C LYS A 165 -2.96 12.60 -9.43
N SER A 166 -3.77 11.86 -10.16
CA SER A 166 -5.21 11.74 -9.89
C SER A 166 -5.45 11.01 -8.56
N LEU A 167 -4.72 9.92 -8.31
CA LEU A 167 -4.80 9.15 -7.06
C LEU A 167 -4.26 9.92 -5.85
N GLU A 168 -3.14 10.64 -6.03
CA GLU A 168 -2.61 11.56 -5.01
C GLU A 168 -3.63 12.64 -4.63
N ASN A 169 -4.28 13.23 -5.63
CA ASN A 169 -5.31 14.23 -5.41
C ASN A 169 -6.53 13.65 -4.68
N LEU A 170 -6.90 12.41 -4.97
CA LEU A 170 -7.98 11.71 -4.24
C LEU A 170 -7.61 11.53 -2.77
N CYS A 171 -6.42 11.02 -2.47
CA CYS A 171 -5.95 10.84 -1.10
C CYS A 171 -5.84 12.18 -0.36
N THR A 172 -5.23 13.18 -0.96
CA THR A 172 -5.05 14.52 -0.37
C THR A 172 -6.38 15.21 -0.06
N ARG A 173 -7.35 15.13 -0.99
CA ARG A 173 -8.70 15.67 -0.75
C ARG A 173 -9.40 14.96 0.41
N GLY A 174 -9.24 13.63 0.52
CA GLY A 174 -9.77 12.86 1.63
C GLY A 174 -9.19 13.30 2.98
N GLU A 175 -7.87 13.48 3.06
CA GLU A 175 -7.18 13.94 4.27
C GLU A 175 -7.62 15.37 4.66
N ASN A 176 -7.75 16.27 3.69
CA ASN A 176 -8.23 17.63 3.91
C ASN A 176 -9.67 17.65 4.44
N LEU A 177 -10.54 16.84 3.85
CA LEU A 177 -11.93 16.71 4.31
C LEU A 177 -12.00 16.21 5.75
N LEU A 178 -11.27 15.14 6.08
CA LEU A 178 -11.24 14.58 7.43
C LEU A 178 -10.68 15.57 8.46
N THR A 179 -9.74 16.41 8.05
CA THR A 179 -9.18 17.46 8.88
C THR A 179 -10.21 18.56 9.15
N GLU A 180 -10.92 19.03 8.13
CA GLU A 180 -11.98 20.04 8.30
C GLU A 180 -13.16 19.51 9.14
N LEU A 181 -13.55 18.24 8.97
CA LEU A 181 -14.60 17.61 9.79
C LEU A 181 -14.22 17.49 11.27
N ASN A 182 -12.96 17.73 11.62
CA ASN A 182 -12.43 17.74 12.98
C ASN A 182 -12.82 16.48 13.78
N PHE A 183 -12.60 15.30 13.21
CA PHE A 183 -12.77 14.03 13.90
C PHE A 183 -11.63 13.80 14.91
N PRO A 184 -11.86 12.98 15.96
CA PRO A 184 -10.78 12.41 16.76
C PRO A 184 -9.77 11.65 15.90
N GLU A 185 -8.50 11.63 16.29
CA GLU A 185 -7.41 11.03 15.48
C GLU A 185 -7.66 9.55 15.14
N GLU A 186 -8.18 8.77 16.09
CA GLU A 186 -8.55 7.36 15.83
C GLU A 186 -9.57 7.22 14.70
N LYS A 187 -10.55 8.12 14.68
CA LYS A 187 -11.60 8.11 13.65
C LYS A 187 -11.07 8.56 12.30
N LYS A 188 -10.19 9.57 12.27
CA LYS A 188 -9.50 9.99 11.05
C LYS A 188 -8.69 8.83 10.48
N LYS A 189 -7.94 8.11 11.35
CA LYS A 189 -7.17 6.94 10.95
C LYS A 189 -8.06 5.86 10.35
N SER A 190 -9.21 5.55 10.98
CA SER A 190 -10.17 4.57 10.46
C SER A 190 -10.71 4.93 9.08
N TYR A 191 -11.08 6.20 8.84
CA TYR A 191 -11.54 6.65 7.53
C TYR A 191 -10.42 6.65 6.49
N LYS A 192 -9.20 7.04 6.85
CA LYS A 192 -8.02 6.95 5.97
C LYS A 192 -7.76 5.50 5.57
N THR A 193 -7.77 4.58 6.52
CA THR A 193 -7.66 3.14 6.27
C THR A 193 -8.72 2.67 5.28
N SER A 194 -10.00 3.05 5.49
CA SER A 194 -11.09 2.69 4.60
C SER A 194 -10.90 3.25 3.18
N LEU A 195 -10.40 4.48 3.05
CA LEU A 195 -10.09 5.12 1.76
C LEU A 195 -9.02 4.32 1.01
N ILE A 196 -7.90 4.05 1.65
CA ILE A 196 -6.77 3.31 1.07
C ILE A 196 -7.17 1.87 0.74
N THR A 197 -7.85 1.18 1.65
CA THR A 197 -8.35 -0.19 1.40
C THR A 197 -9.30 -0.24 0.21
N SER A 198 -10.24 0.71 0.10
CA SER A 198 -11.16 0.78 -1.05
C SER A 198 -10.43 1.07 -2.36
N LEU A 199 -9.42 1.94 -2.33
CA LEU A 199 -8.58 2.24 -3.48
C LEU A 199 -7.84 0.97 -3.96
N ILE A 200 -7.16 0.28 -3.05
CA ILE A 200 -6.40 -0.92 -3.33
C ILE A 200 -7.32 -2.02 -3.89
N ASN A 201 -8.42 -2.32 -3.22
CA ASN A 201 -9.36 -3.37 -3.64
C ASN A 201 -9.97 -3.07 -5.02
N THR A 202 -10.40 -1.84 -5.26
CA THR A 202 -10.98 -1.45 -6.56
C THR A 202 -9.93 -1.58 -7.66
N TYR A 203 -8.71 -1.15 -7.38
CA TYR A 203 -7.61 -1.21 -8.32
C TYR A 203 -7.24 -2.66 -8.64
N CYS A 204 -6.98 -3.51 -7.63
CA CYS A 204 -6.63 -4.93 -7.82
C CYS A 204 -7.70 -5.70 -8.61
N ILE A 205 -9.00 -5.47 -8.34
CA ILE A 205 -10.09 -6.12 -9.08
C ILE A 205 -10.04 -5.72 -10.56
N LYS A 206 -9.88 -4.42 -10.84
CA LYS A 206 -9.90 -3.92 -12.23
C LYS A 206 -8.64 -4.28 -13.01
N CYS A 207 -7.49 -4.36 -12.34
CA CYS A 207 -6.27 -4.88 -12.95
C CYS A 207 -6.46 -6.33 -13.40
N ASN A 208 -6.95 -7.18 -12.52
CA ASN A 208 -7.17 -8.59 -12.84
C ASN A 208 -8.16 -8.76 -14.02
N GLU A 209 -9.28 -8.01 -14.02
CA GLU A 209 -10.24 -8.04 -15.14
C GLU A 209 -9.62 -7.55 -16.45
N GLY A 210 -8.81 -6.49 -16.41
CA GLY A 210 -8.12 -5.93 -17.58
C GLY A 210 -7.10 -6.90 -18.16
N ILE A 211 -6.34 -7.56 -17.28
CA ILE A 211 -5.34 -8.56 -17.66
C ILE A 211 -6.01 -9.76 -18.32
N GLU A 212 -7.05 -10.33 -17.73
CA GLU A 212 -7.77 -11.47 -18.32
C GLU A 212 -8.29 -11.16 -19.73
N GLN A 213 -8.81 -9.95 -19.97
CA GLN A 213 -9.26 -9.53 -21.29
C GLN A 213 -8.11 -9.41 -22.31
N ILE A 214 -6.98 -8.86 -21.89
CA ILE A 214 -5.81 -8.73 -22.76
C ILE A 214 -5.24 -10.10 -23.06
N GLU A 215 -5.14 -10.96 -22.08
CA GLU A 215 -4.60 -12.32 -22.21
C GLU A 215 -5.43 -13.19 -23.15
N GLN A 216 -6.75 -13.13 -23.04
CA GLN A 216 -7.64 -13.88 -23.94
C GLN A 216 -7.50 -13.47 -25.40
N ASN A 217 -7.16 -12.21 -25.66
CA ASN A 217 -7.10 -11.67 -27.02
C ASN A 217 -5.72 -11.78 -27.68
N TYR A 218 -4.61 -11.90 -26.90
CA TYR A 218 -3.27 -11.67 -27.43
C TYR A 218 -2.26 -12.80 -27.21
N TYR A 219 -2.54 -13.79 -26.36
CA TYR A 219 -1.59 -14.87 -26.08
C TYR A 219 -2.08 -16.21 -26.61
N GLY A 220 -1.23 -16.89 -27.40
CA GLY A 220 -1.44 -18.27 -27.82
C GLY A 220 -1.21 -19.29 -26.69
N SER A 221 -1.48 -20.57 -26.95
CA SER A 221 -1.50 -21.66 -25.95
C SER A 221 -0.20 -21.83 -25.16
N ALA A 222 0.97 -21.61 -25.77
CA ALA A 222 2.27 -21.71 -25.09
C ALA A 222 2.48 -20.69 -23.95
N THR A 223 1.82 -19.55 -24.04
CA THR A 223 1.85 -18.52 -22.99
C THR A 223 0.91 -18.84 -21.85
N GLU A 224 -0.14 -19.62 -22.11
CA GLU A 224 -1.10 -20.05 -21.09
C GLU A 224 -0.45 -20.97 -20.07
N ASP A 225 0.39 -21.92 -20.50
CA ASP A 225 1.14 -22.82 -19.62
C ASP A 225 2.11 -22.05 -18.70
N VAL A 226 2.80 -21.06 -19.24
CA VAL A 226 3.70 -20.19 -18.44
C VAL A 226 2.92 -19.35 -17.43
N ARG A 227 1.76 -18.83 -17.82
CA ARG A 227 0.88 -18.06 -16.92
C ARG A 227 0.33 -18.92 -15.78
N GLU A 228 -0.15 -20.11 -16.09
CA GLU A 228 -0.65 -21.04 -15.06
C GLU A 228 0.47 -21.44 -14.10
N TYR A 229 1.67 -21.70 -14.63
CA TYR A 229 2.84 -21.96 -13.81
C TYR A 229 3.18 -20.80 -12.87
N LEU A 230 3.24 -19.56 -13.39
CA LEU A 230 3.51 -18.37 -12.58
C LEU A 230 2.42 -18.13 -11.53
N LYS A 231 1.16 -18.33 -11.88
CA LYS A 231 0.04 -18.23 -10.96
C LYS A 231 0.18 -19.24 -9.83
N ASN A 232 0.51 -20.49 -10.15
CA ASN A 232 0.72 -21.55 -9.17
C ASN A 232 1.88 -21.23 -8.23
N CYS A 233 3.01 -20.71 -8.76
CA CYS A 233 4.13 -20.26 -7.92
C CYS A 233 3.70 -19.14 -6.96
N LEU A 234 2.92 -18.15 -7.44
CA LEU A 234 2.43 -17.05 -6.60
C LEU A 234 1.45 -17.54 -5.51
N ASP A 235 0.55 -18.45 -5.86
CA ASP A 235 -0.43 -19.02 -4.94
C ASP A 235 0.24 -19.88 -3.85
N ASN A 236 1.36 -20.54 -4.17
CA ASN A 236 2.13 -21.38 -3.25
C ASN A 236 3.30 -20.65 -2.58
N TYR A 237 3.47 -19.36 -2.79
CA TYR A 237 4.61 -18.55 -2.29
C TYR A 237 5.99 -19.06 -2.77
N GLU A 238 6.03 -19.76 -3.90
CA GLU A 238 7.25 -20.30 -4.48
C GLU A 238 7.92 -19.27 -5.40
N TYR A 239 9.25 -19.40 -5.57
CA TYR A 239 9.95 -18.65 -6.60
C TYR A 239 9.79 -19.39 -7.94
N PRO A 240 9.46 -18.67 -9.03
CA PRO A 240 9.46 -19.28 -10.35
C PRO A 240 10.87 -19.78 -10.71
N ASP A 241 10.93 -20.93 -11.36
CA ASP A 241 12.14 -21.33 -12.08
C ASP A 241 12.22 -20.55 -13.40
N TRP A 242 12.98 -19.47 -13.35
CA TRP A 242 13.16 -18.60 -14.51
C TRP A 242 13.77 -19.31 -15.70
N GLY A 243 14.59 -20.35 -15.47
CA GLY A 243 15.14 -21.19 -16.53
C GLY A 243 14.07 -21.97 -17.29
N THR A 244 13.06 -22.48 -16.58
CA THR A 244 11.90 -23.14 -17.19
C THR A 244 11.08 -22.17 -18.03
N ILE A 245 10.88 -20.94 -17.55
CA ILE A 245 10.17 -19.88 -18.29
C ILE A 245 10.95 -19.52 -19.55
N ASP A 246 12.26 -19.25 -19.44
CA ASP A 246 13.13 -18.93 -20.57
C ASP A 246 13.12 -20.05 -21.63
N TYR A 247 13.15 -21.32 -21.19
CA TYR A 247 13.10 -22.47 -22.06
C TYR A 247 11.75 -22.56 -22.79
N ALA A 248 10.64 -22.40 -22.10
CA ALA A 248 9.32 -22.40 -22.70
C ALA A 248 9.13 -21.27 -23.71
N GLN A 249 9.64 -20.08 -23.42
CA GLN A 249 9.61 -18.95 -24.34
C GLN A 249 10.43 -19.16 -25.61
N ARG A 250 11.65 -19.75 -25.47
CA ARG A 250 12.53 -20.02 -26.62
C ARG A 250 11.98 -21.11 -27.54
N ASN A 251 11.22 -22.05 -26.99
CA ASN A 251 10.62 -23.15 -27.72
C ASN A 251 9.19 -22.86 -28.19
N ARG A 252 8.74 -21.61 -28.05
CA ARG A 252 7.43 -21.17 -28.59
C ARG A 252 7.40 -21.49 -30.09
N ASP A 253 6.31 -22.09 -30.51
CA ASP A 253 6.10 -22.31 -31.93
C ASP A 253 5.89 -20.96 -32.63
N ILE A 254 6.86 -20.57 -33.46
CA ILE A 254 6.88 -19.29 -34.17
C ILE A 254 5.73 -19.20 -35.19
N SER A 255 5.14 -20.35 -35.56
CA SER A 255 3.98 -20.40 -36.43
C SER A 255 2.68 -19.91 -35.82
N GLU A 256 2.57 -19.88 -34.46
CA GLU A 256 1.49 -19.22 -33.76
C GLU A 256 1.81 -17.73 -33.70
N SER A 257 1.21 -16.97 -34.58
CA SER A 257 1.34 -15.54 -34.80
C SER A 257 1.81 -14.75 -33.57
N LEU A 258 3.09 -14.33 -33.61
CA LEU A 258 3.55 -13.30 -32.67
C LEU A 258 2.67 -12.07 -32.87
N PRO A 259 2.16 -11.48 -31.78
CA PRO A 259 1.36 -10.27 -31.90
C PRO A 259 2.19 -9.18 -32.58
N ASP A 260 1.54 -8.38 -33.42
CA ASP A 260 2.13 -7.19 -34.01
C ASP A 260 2.83 -6.37 -32.93
N TYR A 261 3.97 -5.79 -33.20
CA TYR A 261 4.74 -4.97 -32.25
C TYR A 261 3.92 -3.90 -31.57
N SER A 262 2.98 -3.28 -32.30
CA SER A 262 2.05 -2.28 -31.74
C SER A 262 1.12 -2.84 -30.65
N VAL A 263 0.73 -4.10 -30.78
CA VAL A 263 -0.09 -4.80 -29.79
C VAL A 263 0.75 -5.17 -28.56
N TRP A 264 1.98 -5.65 -28.81
CA TRP A 264 2.92 -5.94 -27.73
C TRP A 264 3.23 -4.69 -26.91
N GLU A 265 3.52 -3.56 -27.55
CA GLU A 265 3.79 -2.29 -26.89
C GLU A 265 2.58 -1.84 -26.04
N ALA A 266 1.37 -2.00 -26.57
CA ALA A 266 0.15 -1.68 -25.82
C ALA A 266 0.00 -2.56 -24.56
N VAL A 267 0.33 -3.85 -24.63
CA VAL A 267 0.29 -4.78 -23.49
C VAL A 267 1.33 -4.41 -22.44
N VAL A 268 2.57 -4.16 -22.84
CA VAL A 268 3.64 -3.73 -21.92
C VAL A 268 3.27 -2.43 -21.22
N ASN A 269 2.78 -1.45 -21.95
CA ASN A 269 2.35 -0.17 -21.38
C ASN A 269 1.25 -0.35 -20.31
N VAL A 270 0.33 -1.31 -20.50
CA VAL A 270 -0.69 -1.61 -19.48
C VAL A 270 -0.05 -2.20 -18.23
N TYR A 271 0.80 -3.20 -18.36
CA TYR A 271 1.45 -3.82 -17.19
C TYR A 271 2.36 -2.85 -16.43
N GLU A 272 3.13 -2.02 -17.14
CA GLU A 272 3.98 -1.00 -16.52
C GLU A 272 3.15 0.03 -15.74
N ARG A 273 2.05 0.48 -16.33
CA ARG A 273 1.11 1.39 -15.67
C ARG A 273 0.56 0.78 -14.39
N GLU A 274 0.12 -0.47 -14.46
CA GLU A 274 -0.44 -1.17 -13.31
C GLU A 274 0.60 -1.42 -12.22
N LEU A 275 1.83 -1.75 -12.61
CA LEU A 275 2.95 -1.87 -11.67
C LEU A 275 3.22 -0.54 -10.95
N MET A 276 3.18 0.59 -11.65
CA MET A 276 3.38 1.91 -11.03
C MET A 276 2.28 2.27 -10.05
N VAL A 277 1.02 2.01 -10.39
CA VAL A 277 -0.11 2.27 -9.46
C VAL A 277 -0.04 1.34 -8.26
N SER A 278 0.34 0.09 -8.44
CA SER A 278 0.54 -0.84 -7.33
C SER A 278 1.67 -0.39 -6.39
N LYS A 279 2.78 0.11 -6.94
CA LYS A 279 3.86 0.74 -6.17
C LYS A 279 3.39 1.99 -5.41
N PHE A 280 2.54 2.81 -6.02
CA PHE A 280 1.91 3.95 -5.33
C PHE A 280 1.05 3.47 -4.14
N CYS A 281 0.20 2.48 -4.36
CA CYS A 281 -0.65 1.93 -3.31
C CYS A 281 0.17 1.37 -2.14
N ILE A 282 1.29 0.68 -2.40
CA ILE A 282 2.20 0.20 -1.34
C ILE A 282 2.73 1.33 -0.46
N GLN A 283 3.04 2.48 -1.04
CA GLN A 283 3.53 3.64 -0.29
C GLN A 283 2.45 4.25 0.63
N GLN A 284 1.19 3.96 0.38
CA GLN A 284 0.07 4.44 1.19
C GLN A 284 -0.31 3.49 2.33
N ILE A 285 0.29 2.29 2.39
CA ILE A 285 -0.02 1.29 3.41
C ILE A 285 0.57 1.71 4.76
N ASP A 286 -0.24 1.68 5.80
CA ASP A 286 0.18 1.79 7.19
C ASP A 286 -0.18 0.51 7.98
N ASP A 287 0.16 0.46 9.27
CA ASP A 287 -0.10 -0.70 10.13
C ASP A 287 -1.60 -0.98 10.37
N SER A 288 -2.51 -0.11 9.93
CA SER A 288 -3.96 -0.29 10.08
C SER A 288 -4.61 -1.10 8.95
N ILE A 289 -3.88 -1.32 7.84
CA ILE A 289 -4.35 -2.15 6.72
C ILE A 289 -4.15 -3.62 7.08
N ASN A 290 -5.19 -4.44 6.87
CA ASN A 290 -5.12 -5.87 7.22
C ASN A 290 -4.16 -6.67 6.32
N SER A 291 -3.71 -7.82 6.84
CA SER A 291 -2.73 -8.68 6.18
C SER A 291 -3.19 -9.18 4.81
N ASN A 292 -4.47 -9.51 4.64
CA ASN A 292 -5.00 -10.02 3.39
C ASN A 292 -4.97 -8.96 2.28
N THR A 293 -5.40 -7.73 2.59
CA THR A 293 -5.35 -6.61 1.64
C THR A 293 -3.91 -6.31 1.21
N VAL A 294 -2.96 -6.35 2.16
CA VAL A 294 -1.53 -6.17 1.87
C VAL A 294 -1.00 -7.32 1.01
N PHE A 295 -1.39 -8.55 1.32
CA PHE A 295 -1.02 -9.72 0.53
C PHE A 295 -1.51 -9.60 -0.92
N ASP A 296 -2.79 -9.27 -1.12
CA ASP A 296 -3.38 -9.13 -2.46
C ASP A 296 -2.68 -8.04 -3.28
N LEU A 297 -2.31 -6.93 -2.63
CA LEU A 297 -1.58 -5.86 -3.30
C LEU A 297 -0.18 -6.29 -3.73
N TYR A 298 0.59 -6.93 -2.86
CA TYR A 298 1.90 -7.46 -3.22
C TYR A 298 1.80 -8.55 -4.30
N ARG A 299 0.78 -9.41 -4.20
CA ARG A 299 0.50 -10.43 -5.22
C ARG A 299 0.26 -9.81 -6.58
N SER A 300 -0.50 -8.71 -6.67
CA SER A 300 -0.69 -7.96 -7.91
C SER A 300 0.63 -7.44 -8.48
N ILE A 301 1.51 -6.89 -7.64
CA ILE A 301 2.84 -6.45 -8.07
C ILE A 301 3.69 -7.60 -8.60
N LEU A 302 3.72 -8.72 -7.89
CA LEU A 302 4.47 -9.90 -8.31
C LEU A 302 3.96 -10.43 -9.64
N TYR A 303 2.63 -10.44 -9.82
CA TYR A 303 1.98 -10.83 -11.07
C TYR A 303 2.42 -9.93 -12.23
N MET A 304 2.39 -8.58 -12.03
CA MET A 304 2.84 -7.63 -13.05
C MET A 304 4.33 -7.82 -13.40
N CYS A 305 5.19 -7.98 -12.40
CA CYS A 305 6.61 -8.22 -12.63
C CYS A 305 6.85 -9.50 -13.46
N ALA A 306 6.12 -10.58 -13.14
CA ALA A 306 6.22 -11.84 -13.88
C ALA A 306 5.73 -11.70 -15.33
N HIS A 307 4.61 -11.01 -15.55
CA HIS A 307 4.09 -10.77 -16.90
C HIS A 307 4.98 -9.87 -17.73
N LEU A 308 5.55 -8.82 -17.15
CA LEU A 308 6.52 -7.97 -17.83
C LEU A 308 7.78 -8.75 -18.22
N TYR A 309 8.24 -9.64 -17.34
CA TYR A 309 9.35 -10.55 -17.67
C TYR A 309 9.01 -11.44 -18.86
N VAL A 310 7.81 -12.01 -18.91
CA VAL A 310 7.35 -12.89 -19.99
C VAL A 310 7.08 -12.13 -21.29
N ALA A 311 6.64 -10.87 -21.21
CA ALA A 311 6.28 -10.03 -22.35
C ALA A 311 7.49 -9.46 -23.13
N ASN A 312 8.70 -9.78 -22.75
CA ASN A 312 9.88 -9.20 -23.37
C ASN A 312 9.96 -9.40 -24.89
N PRO A 313 10.37 -8.37 -25.65
CA PRO A 313 10.51 -8.46 -27.08
C PRO A 313 11.65 -9.38 -27.47
N TYR A 314 11.32 -10.30 -28.37
CA TYR A 314 12.30 -11.05 -29.12
C TYR A 314 12.38 -10.50 -30.53
N GLU A 315 13.55 -10.46 -31.07
CA GLU A 315 13.72 -10.18 -32.47
C GLU A 315 13.60 -11.49 -33.27
N ILE A 316 12.75 -11.48 -34.30
CA ILE A 316 12.64 -12.62 -35.23
C ILE A 316 13.61 -12.38 -36.38
N VAL A 317 14.58 -13.26 -36.49
CA VAL A 317 15.57 -13.20 -37.55
C VAL A 317 15.30 -14.31 -38.54
N GLU A 318 15.17 -13.96 -39.84
CA GLU A 318 15.13 -14.92 -40.92
C GLU A 318 16.53 -15.47 -41.18
N ARG A 319 16.71 -16.77 -40.97
CA ARG A 319 17.96 -17.45 -41.33
C ARG A 319 17.77 -18.39 -42.51
N GLN A 320 18.64 -18.27 -43.51
CA GLN A 320 18.71 -19.21 -44.61
C GLN A 320 19.47 -20.46 -44.17
N ARG A 321 18.75 -21.59 -44.09
CA ARG A 321 19.36 -22.89 -43.79
C ARG A 321 19.31 -23.80 -45.00
N TYR A 322 20.38 -24.58 -45.21
CA TYR A 322 20.46 -25.56 -46.30
C TYR A 322 19.93 -26.91 -45.80
N SER A 323 18.93 -27.47 -46.50
CA SER A 323 18.45 -28.83 -46.27
C SER A 323 19.28 -29.80 -47.14
N PRO A 324 20.13 -30.66 -46.55
CA PRO A 324 20.86 -31.66 -47.30
C PRO A 324 19.97 -32.69 -47.99
N THR A 325 18.80 -32.96 -47.39
CA THR A 325 17.82 -33.94 -47.88
C THR A 325 17.13 -33.45 -49.16
N ASP A 326 16.74 -32.18 -49.17
CA ASP A 326 15.99 -31.59 -50.29
C ASP A 326 16.91 -30.84 -51.28
N GLN A 327 18.19 -30.73 -50.93
CA GLN A 327 19.21 -29.99 -51.70
C GLN A 327 18.83 -28.55 -52.05
N ARG A 328 18.12 -27.89 -51.12
CA ARG A 328 17.68 -26.50 -51.29
C ARG A 328 17.84 -25.72 -50.00
N TYR A 329 17.92 -24.39 -50.17
CA TYR A 329 17.84 -23.47 -49.03
C TYR A 329 16.38 -23.25 -48.67
N TYR A 330 16.09 -23.18 -47.34
CA TYR A 330 14.82 -22.77 -46.81
C TYR A 330 15.06 -21.67 -45.79
N THR A 331 14.05 -20.83 -45.60
CA THR A 331 14.08 -19.77 -44.56
C THR A 331 13.51 -20.34 -43.30
N GLU A 332 14.27 -20.25 -42.22
CA GLU A 332 13.84 -20.59 -40.87
C GLU A 332 13.74 -19.31 -40.06
N LEU A 333 12.64 -19.13 -39.33
CA LEU A 333 12.46 -18.04 -38.39
C LEU A 333 13.09 -18.46 -37.06
N GLU A 334 14.03 -17.70 -36.59
CA GLU A 334 14.70 -17.94 -35.31
C GLU A 334 14.43 -16.77 -34.37
N ILE A 335 14.01 -17.07 -33.13
CA ILE A 335 13.86 -16.06 -32.09
C ILE A 335 15.26 -15.78 -31.53
N THR A 336 15.69 -14.53 -31.59
CA THR A 336 16.94 -14.08 -30.98
C THR A 336 16.67 -13.05 -29.90
N ASN A 337 17.61 -12.95 -28.96
CA ASN A 337 17.56 -11.85 -27.97
C ASN A 337 17.78 -10.52 -28.70
N VAL A 338 17.12 -9.47 -28.22
CA VAL A 338 17.40 -8.11 -28.67
C VAL A 338 18.74 -7.67 -28.08
N TYR A 339 19.64 -7.21 -28.93
CA TYR A 339 20.95 -6.71 -28.53
C TYR A 339 20.97 -5.19 -28.58
N ASP A 340 21.65 -4.58 -27.62
CA ASP A 340 21.92 -3.14 -27.66
C ASP A 340 22.98 -2.79 -28.71
N GLU A 341 23.25 -1.50 -28.91
CA GLU A 341 24.24 -0.99 -29.84
C GLU A 341 25.67 -1.51 -29.56
N THR A 342 25.91 -2.06 -28.36
CA THR A 342 27.21 -2.65 -27.96
C THR A 342 27.26 -4.16 -28.13
N GLY A 343 26.20 -4.80 -28.62
CA GLY A 343 26.07 -6.24 -28.77
C GLY A 343 25.81 -6.99 -27.46
N ARG A 344 25.36 -6.31 -26.43
CA ARG A 344 24.90 -6.95 -25.19
C ARG A 344 23.41 -7.22 -25.26
N ILE A 345 22.98 -8.36 -24.70
CA ILE A 345 21.57 -8.67 -24.53
C ILE A 345 20.93 -7.55 -23.69
N THR A 346 19.88 -6.95 -24.22
CA THR A 346 19.12 -5.95 -23.48
C THR A 346 18.39 -6.65 -22.35
N ASN A 347 18.92 -6.53 -21.13
CA ASN A 347 18.38 -7.18 -19.94
C ASN A 347 17.24 -6.37 -19.32
N VAL A 348 16.21 -6.04 -20.08
CA VAL A 348 14.95 -5.53 -19.51
C VAL A 348 14.35 -6.55 -18.52
N TYR A 349 14.68 -7.82 -18.71
CA TYR A 349 14.28 -8.95 -17.86
C TYR A 349 14.81 -8.91 -16.44
N GLU A 350 16.11 -8.63 -16.30
CA GLU A 350 16.77 -8.69 -15.00
C GLU A 350 16.13 -7.69 -14.05
N GLU A 351 15.68 -6.53 -14.52
CA GLU A 351 15.00 -5.55 -13.71
C GLU A 351 13.70 -6.11 -13.11
N TYR A 352 12.85 -6.74 -13.92
CA TYR A 352 11.57 -7.26 -13.41
C TYR A 352 11.74 -8.51 -12.54
N ARG A 353 12.75 -9.33 -12.82
CA ARG A 353 13.13 -10.48 -12.01
C ARG A 353 13.69 -10.04 -10.65
N GLU A 354 14.54 -9.03 -10.63
CA GLU A 354 15.06 -8.44 -9.39
C GLU A 354 13.95 -7.78 -8.58
N LEU A 355 13.06 -7.04 -9.23
CA LEU A 355 11.87 -6.46 -8.61
C LEU A 355 10.97 -7.53 -8.01
N TYR A 356 10.69 -8.61 -8.74
CA TYR A 356 9.92 -9.75 -8.24
C TYR A 356 10.54 -10.29 -6.95
N SER A 357 11.83 -10.58 -6.94
CA SER A 357 12.53 -11.12 -5.77
C SER A 357 12.47 -10.17 -4.59
N THR A 358 12.65 -8.88 -4.82
CA THR A 358 12.60 -7.83 -3.79
C THR A 358 11.21 -7.74 -3.17
N TYR A 359 10.17 -7.65 -4.00
CA TYR A 359 8.80 -7.55 -3.50
C TYR A 359 8.30 -8.83 -2.85
N LYS A 360 8.72 -10.02 -3.32
CA LYS A 360 8.37 -11.27 -2.67
C LYS A 360 8.93 -11.36 -1.25
N ASN A 361 10.20 -11.03 -1.07
CA ASN A 361 10.82 -11.03 0.24
C ASN A 361 10.13 -10.03 1.19
N THR A 362 9.83 -8.84 0.69
CA THR A 362 9.12 -7.81 1.45
C THR A 362 7.70 -8.27 1.81
N MET A 363 6.98 -8.87 0.87
CA MET A 363 5.64 -9.43 1.09
C MET A 363 5.64 -10.45 2.22
N VAL A 364 6.53 -11.43 2.17
CA VAL A 364 6.59 -12.49 3.19
C VAL A 364 6.82 -11.88 4.58
N ALA A 365 7.77 -10.97 4.70
CA ALA A 365 8.07 -10.31 5.97
C ALA A 365 6.91 -9.46 6.49
N GLU A 366 6.30 -8.66 5.62
CA GLU A 366 5.25 -7.73 5.99
C GLU A 366 3.92 -8.44 6.30
N VAL A 367 3.53 -9.41 5.49
CA VAL A 367 2.30 -10.20 5.73
C VAL A 367 2.42 -11.02 7.01
N ARG A 368 3.59 -11.65 7.23
CA ARG A 368 3.87 -12.39 8.47
C ARG A 368 3.75 -11.50 9.71
N LYS A 369 4.40 -10.34 9.67
CA LYS A 369 4.33 -9.34 10.76
C LYS A 369 2.88 -8.93 11.05
N ARG A 370 2.07 -8.68 10.01
CA ARG A 370 0.68 -8.25 10.18
C ARG A 370 -0.20 -9.36 10.72
N ARG A 371 -0.11 -10.58 10.18
CA ARG A 371 -0.84 -11.75 10.70
C ARG A 371 -0.54 -11.99 12.17
N LEU A 372 0.73 -11.88 12.56
CA LEU A 372 1.12 -12.01 13.95
C LEU A 372 0.51 -10.90 14.83
N ASN A 373 0.50 -9.64 14.35
CA ASN A 373 -0.13 -8.54 15.07
C ASN A 373 -1.65 -8.70 15.17
N GLU A 374 -2.32 -9.15 14.10
CA GLU A 374 -3.75 -9.45 14.08
C GLU A 374 -4.08 -10.56 15.09
N TYR A 375 -3.32 -11.66 15.07
CA TYR A 375 -3.47 -12.73 16.05
C TYR A 375 -3.35 -12.22 17.48
N TRP A 376 -2.31 -11.45 17.78
CA TRP A 376 -2.09 -10.94 19.13
C TRP A 376 -3.09 -9.84 19.53
N SER A 377 -3.74 -9.16 18.60
CA SER A 377 -4.83 -8.25 18.92
C SER A 377 -6.07 -8.99 19.44
N GLU A 378 -6.32 -10.19 18.92
CA GLU A 378 -7.40 -11.07 19.36
C GLU A 378 -7.05 -11.86 20.64
N HIS A 379 -5.75 -12.10 20.88
CA HIS A 379 -5.21 -12.88 22.01
C HIS A 379 -4.39 -12.01 22.98
N ALA A 380 -4.83 -10.78 23.22
CA ALA A 380 -4.10 -9.76 24.00
C ALA A 380 -3.72 -10.26 25.41
N VAL A 381 -4.62 -10.99 26.08
CA VAL A 381 -4.38 -11.53 27.44
C VAL A 381 -3.27 -12.58 27.43
N GLU A 382 -3.27 -13.47 26.46
CA GLU A 382 -2.22 -14.49 26.29
C GLU A 382 -0.86 -13.83 26.00
N LYS A 383 -0.87 -12.82 25.12
CA LYS A 383 0.34 -12.04 24.82
C LYS A 383 0.90 -11.37 26.06
N GLU A 384 0.07 -10.70 26.86
CA GLU A 384 0.49 -10.03 28.08
C GLU A 384 1.12 -11.02 29.09
N GLN A 385 0.57 -12.24 29.20
CA GLN A 385 1.14 -13.28 30.05
C GLN A 385 2.50 -13.75 29.55
N LEU A 386 2.65 -13.93 28.24
CA LEU A 386 3.93 -14.35 27.62
C LEU A 386 4.97 -13.22 27.71
N ASP A 387 4.59 -11.98 27.47
CA ASP A 387 5.48 -10.83 27.58
C ASP A 387 5.95 -10.63 29.05
N ALA A 388 5.05 -10.82 30.04
CA ALA A 388 5.40 -10.79 31.45
C ALA A 388 6.37 -11.91 31.82
N LYS A 389 6.12 -13.16 31.35
CA LYS A 389 7.01 -14.29 31.58
C LYS A 389 8.38 -14.09 30.91
N LYS A 390 8.41 -13.52 29.71
CA LYS A 390 9.64 -13.14 29.01
C LYS A 390 10.47 -12.18 29.85
N ALA A 391 9.84 -11.10 30.35
CA ALA A 391 10.53 -10.09 31.17
C ALA A 391 11.06 -10.69 32.48
N GLU A 392 10.33 -11.61 33.12
CA GLU A 392 10.76 -12.33 34.30
C GLU A 392 12.01 -13.18 34.02
N LEU A 393 11.99 -13.97 32.95
CA LEU A 393 13.13 -14.80 32.54
C LEU A 393 14.36 -13.96 32.13
N GLU A 394 14.17 -12.87 31.40
CA GLU A 394 15.25 -11.94 31.05
C GLU A 394 15.93 -11.34 32.30
N ASN A 395 15.13 -10.99 33.32
CA ASN A 395 15.65 -10.50 34.58
C ASN A 395 16.39 -11.60 35.34
N GLU A 396 15.84 -12.81 35.42
CA GLU A 396 16.46 -13.98 36.05
C GLU A 396 17.82 -14.32 35.39
N ILE A 397 17.85 -14.38 34.06
CA ILE A 397 19.09 -14.61 33.28
C ILE A 397 20.14 -13.52 33.60
N SER A 398 19.71 -12.26 33.68
CA SER A 398 20.62 -11.14 34.01
C SER A 398 21.24 -11.32 35.40
N LEU A 399 20.46 -11.69 36.40
CA LEU A 399 20.92 -11.93 37.76
C LEU A 399 21.87 -13.16 37.84
N LEU A 400 21.54 -14.23 37.11
CA LEU A 400 22.40 -15.43 37.04
C LEU A 400 23.72 -15.13 36.33
N GLN A 401 23.70 -14.30 35.28
CA GLN A 401 24.90 -13.86 34.61
C GLN A 401 25.79 -12.96 35.50
N GLU A 402 25.19 -12.12 36.34
CA GLU A 402 25.93 -11.33 37.33
C GLU A 402 26.59 -12.25 38.37
N LYS A 403 25.88 -13.21 38.93
CA LYS A 403 26.43 -14.21 39.84
C LYS A 403 27.59 -14.98 39.19
N LYS A 404 27.41 -15.41 37.94
CA LYS A 404 28.49 -16.10 37.18
C LYS A 404 29.72 -15.19 37.07
N LYS A 405 29.57 -13.89 36.75
CA LYS A 405 30.68 -12.96 36.70
C LYS A 405 31.39 -12.72 38.03
N GLU A 406 30.64 -12.72 39.12
CA GLU A 406 31.25 -12.63 40.47
C GLU A 406 32.12 -13.83 40.76
N PHE A 407 31.67 -15.03 40.43
CA PHE A 407 32.50 -16.27 40.57
C PHE A 407 33.74 -16.23 39.67
N GLU A 408 33.60 -15.76 38.42
CA GLU A 408 34.73 -15.66 37.49
C GLU A 408 35.78 -14.64 37.95
N LYS A 409 35.44 -13.67 38.77
CA LYS A 409 36.31 -12.66 39.34
C LYS A 409 36.91 -13.03 40.69
N ALA A 410 36.50 -14.16 41.29
CA ALA A 410 37.05 -14.60 42.55
C ALA A 410 38.58 -14.72 42.46
N ASP A 411 39.31 -14.16 43.41
CA ASP A 411 40.80 -14.06 43.38
C ASP A 411 41.45 -15.44 43.22
N GLU A 412 40.88 -16.49 43.79
CA GLU A 412 41.37 -17.87 43.67
C GLU A 412 41.29 -18.39 42.23
N ILE A 413 40.17 -18.16 41.51
CA ILE A 413 40.03 -18.56 40.11
C ILE A 413 40.95 -17.75 39.22
N VAL A 414 41.01 -16.46 39.41
CA VAL A 414 41.92 -15.57 38.66
C VAL A 414 43.38 -16.01 38.84
N SER A 415 43.75 -16.40 40.08
CA SER A 415 45.08 -16.95 40.37
C SER A 415 45.34 -18.27 39.66
N LEU A 416 44.39 -19.23 39.69
CA LEU A 416 44.50 -20.50 38.99
C LEU A 416 44.60 -20.32 37.47
N VAL A 417 43.81 -19.45 36.88
CA VAL A 417 43.82 -19.17 35.44
C VAL A 417 45.20 -18.61 35.05
N LYS A 418 45.72 -17.60 35.78
CA LYS A 418 47.07 -17.02 35.55
C LYS A 418 48.17 -18.10 35.64
N GLN A 419 48.06 -19.02 36.57
CA GLN A 419 49.05 -20.12 36.71
C GLN A 419 48.97 -21.07 35.51
N VAL A 420 47.75 -21.45 35.06
CA VAL A 420 47.55 -22.33 33.89
C VAL A 420 48.10 -21.65 32.64
N ASP A 421 47.80 -20.36 32.42
CA ASP A 421 48.31 -19.60 31.28
C ASP A 421 49.81 -19.53 31.26
N LYS A 422 50.46 -19.27 32.42
CA LYS A 422 51.92 -19.24 32.56
C LYS A 422 52.53 -20.59 32.20
N LEU A 423 52.03 -21.67 32.74
CA LEU A 423 52.56 -23.03 32.46
C LEU A 423 52.27 -23.45 30.99
N THR A 424 51.17 -23.00 30.42
CA THR A 424 50.83 -23.22 29.00
C THR A 424 51.81 -22.48 28.08
N ALA A 425 52.14 -21.24 28.41
CA ALA A 425 53.13 -20.45 27.68
C ALA A 425 54.53 -21.09 27.79
N GLU A 426 54.90 -21.51 28.99
CA GLU A 426 56.18 -22.20 29.25
C GLU A 426 56.24 -23.51 28.43
N LYS A 427 55.21 -24.32 28.45
CA LYS A 427 55.09 -25.55 27.64
C LYS A 427 55.25 -25.27 26.13
N LYS A 428 54.63 -24.17 25.62
CA LYS A 428 54.75 -23.77 24.21
C LYS A 428 56.15 -23.34 23.85
N SER A 429 56.92 -22.70 24.78
CA SER A 429 58.28 -22.20 24.53
C SER A 429 59.30 -23.33 24.47
N LEU A 430 59.01 -24.55 24.97
CA LEU A 430 59.93 -25.69 24.95
C LEU A 430 60.07 -26.26 23.52
N GLY A 431 61.32 -26.43 23.08
CA GLY A 431 61.67 -27.04 21.78
C GLY A 431 61.21 -28.52 21.62
N LEU A 432 61.29 -29.03 20.41
CA LEU A 432 60.78 -30.36 20.02
C LEU A 432 61.38 -31.53 20.82
N PHE A 433 62.59 -31.42 21.33
CA PHE A 433 63.30 -32.51 21.99
C PHE A 433 63.06 -32.60 23.53
N LYS A 434 62.22 -31.74 24.12
CA LYS A 434 61.98 -31.70 25.58
C LYS A 434 60.65 -32.42 25.98
N GLY A 435 60.38 -33.57 25.42
CA GLY A 435 59.11 -34.32 25.63
C GLY A 435 58.81 -34.64 27.09
N LYS A 436 59.80 -35.01 27.91
CA LYS A 436 59.63 -35.29 29.37
C LYS A 436 59.17 -34.03 30.12
N GLN A 437 59.78 -32.87 29.81
CA GLN A 437 59.42 -31.60 30.45
C GLN A 437 58.02 -31.11 30.01
N LYS A 438 57.65 -31.27 28.73
CA LYS A 438 56.30 -30.98 28.26
C LYS A 438 55.23 -31.82 28.94
N LYS A 439 55.53 -33.14 29.19
CA LYS A 439 54.62 -34.03 29.87
C LYS A 439 54.44 -33.67 31.35
N ALA A 440 55.51 -33.23 32.01
CA ALA A 440 55.45 -32.78 33.42
C ALA A 440 54.62 -31.47 33.54
N LEU A 441 54.85 -30.49 32.63
CA LEU A 441 54.04 -29.26 32.59
C LEU A 441 52.60 -29.52 32.30
N GLN A 442 52.27 -30.46 31.41
CA GLN A 442 50.90 -30.87 31.15
C GLN A 442 50.21 -31.43 32.37
N ALA A 443 50.89 -32.32 33.13
CA ALA A 443 50.35 -32.87 34.37
C ALA A 443 50.05 -31.78 35.41
N GLN A 444 50.91 -30.75 35.51
CA GLN A 444 50.66 -29.59 36.39
C GLN A 444 49.48 -28.76 35.93
N ILE A 445 49.34 -28.55 34.61
CA ILE A 445 48.18 -27.87 34.02
C ILE A 445 46.89 -28.64 34.32
N ASP A 446 46.91 -29.97 34.15
CA ASP A 446 45.77 -30.83 34.41
C ASP A 446 45.37 -30.82 35.90
N GLU A 447 46.36 -30.80 36.80
CA GLU A 447 46.10 -30.66 38.24
C GLU A 447 45.48 -29.33 38.62
N LEU A 448 46.01 -28.22 38.06
CA LEU A 448 45.41 -26.89 38.28
C LEU A 448 44.01 -26.75 37.68
N ASN A 449 43.76 -27.32 36.52
CA ASN A 449 42.44 -27.35 35.95
C ASN A 449 41.48 -28.19 36.81
N LYS A 450 41.94 -29.34 37.37
CA LYS A 450 41.16 -30.12 38.33
C LYS A 450 40.81 -29.32 39.58
N LYS A 451 41.78 -28.57 40.15
CA LYS A 451 41.53 -27.68 41.29
C LYS A 451 40.52 -26.57 40.93
N ARG A 452 40.59 -26.05 39.70
CA ARG A 452 39.61 -25.09 39.19
C ARG A 452 38.21 -25.71 39.11
N GLU A 453 38.08 -26.92 38.61
CA GLU A 453 36.82 -27.65 38.58
C GLU A 453 36.28 -27.96 39.98
N GLU A 454 37.16 -28.38 40.93
CA GLU A 454 36.77 -28.59 42.32
C GLU A 454 36.27 -27.30 42.98
N TYR A 455 36.88 -26.16 42.68
CA TYR A 455 36.43 -24.85 43.16
C TYR A 455 35.06 -24.49 42.58
N TRP A 456 34.85 -24.68 41.25
CA TRP A 456 33.57 -24.47 40.60
C TRP A 456 32.45 -25.32 41.19
N ASN A 457 32.74 -26.57 41.56
CA ASN A 457 31.78 -27.49 42.16
C ASN A 457 31.48 -27.18 43.63
N ARG A 458 32.46 -26.64 44.38
CA ARG A 458 32.34 -26.36 45.83
C ARG A 458 31.33 -25.26 46.16
N ASP A 459 31.21 -24.22 45.31
CA ASP A 459 30.43 -23.03 45.60
C ASP A 459 29.11 -22.95 44.81
N ASN A 460 28.53 -24.11 44.45
CA ASN A 460 27.26 -24.20 43.69
C ASN A 460 27.27 -23.52 42.31
N ILE A 461 28.42 -23.29 41.73
CA ILE A 461 28.54 -22.68 40.40
C ILE A 461 27.84 -23.56 39.35
N SER A 462 27.95 -24.90 39.49
CA SER A 462 27.24 -25.84 38.62
C SER A 462 25.73 -25.65 38.68
N SER A 463 25.16 -25.29 39.84
CA SER A 463 23.74 -24.97 39.99
C SER A 463 23.39 -23.70 39.20
N VAL A 464 24.19 -22.65 39.37
CA VAL A 464 24.00 -21.35 38.63
C VAL A 464 24.09 -21.53 37.11
N LEU A 465 25.01 -22.38 36.63
CA LEU A 465 25.13 -22.69 35.21
C LEU A 465 23.95 -23.48 34.70
N ASN A 466 23.46 -24.48 35.42
CA ASN A 466 22.28 -25.24 35.04
C ASN A 466 21.03 -24.37 35.08
N GLU A 467 20.84 -23.56 36.10
CA GLU A 467 19.72 -22.58 36.18
C GLU A 467 19.76 -21.61 35.02
N LEU A 468 20.94 -21.13 34.62
CA LEU A 468 21.11 -20.23 33.48
C LEU A 468 20.74 -20.92 32.15
N GLU A 469 21.15 -22.17 31.97
CA GLU A 469 20.79 -22.96 30.78
C GLU A 469 19.29 -23.20 30.71
N GLU A 470 18.67 -23.64 31.82
CA GLU A 470 17.22 -23.83 31.90
C GLU A 470 16.42 -22.57 31.67
N ALA A 471 16.82 -21.42 32.26
CA ALA A 471 16.16 -20.15 32.04
C ALA A 471 16.31 -19.68 30.60
N THR A 472 17.46 -19.90 29.97
CA THR A 472 17.72 -19.57 28.57
C THR A 472 16.82 -20.38 27.63
N GLU A 473 16.73 -21.71 27.86
CA GLU A 473 15.86 -22.60 27.10
C GLU A 473 14.38 -22.23 27.24
N GLN A 474 13.95 -21.88 28.46
CA GLN A 474 12.59 -21.40 28.69
C GLN A 474 12.32 -20.08 27.99
N LEU A 475 13.28 -19.15 27.97
CA LEU A 475 13.16 -17.87 27.26
C LEU A 475 13.03 -18.10 25.75
N GLU A 476 13.86 -18.99 25.19
CA GLU A 476 13.77 -19.35 23.75
C GLU A 476 12.38 -19.90 23.41
N ASN A 477 11.84 -20.80 24.24
CA ASN A 477 10.49 -21.33 24.06
C ASN A 477 9.39 -20.24 24.13
N VAL A 478 9.52 -19.27 25.03
CA VAL A 478 8.58 -18.14 25.12
C VAL A 478 8.69 -17.23 23.89
N ILE A 479 9.91 -16.94 23.44
CA ILE A 479 10.15 -16.15 22.23
C ILE A 479 9.57 -16.87 21.00
N GLU A 480 9.77 -18.18 20.89
CA GLU A 480 9.19 -18.98 19.81
C GLU A 480 7.67 -18.88 19.80
N GLN A 481 7.00 -19.01 20.95
CA GLN A 481 5.55 -18.86 21.06
C GLN A 481 5.06 -17.45 20.65
N LEU A 482 5.82 -16.40 20.96
CA LEU A 482 5.51 -15.02 20.60
C LEU A 482 5.71 -14.71 19.11
N THR A 483 6.60 -15.45 18.43
CA THR A 483 7.03 -15.18 17.04
C THR A 483 6.61 -16.25 16.05
N MET A 484 5.98 -17.33 16.51
CA MET A 484 5.56 -18.45 15.67
C MET A 484 4.56 -18.02 14.60
N ASP A 485 4.70 -18.51 13.38
CA ASP A 485 3.72 -18.31 12.31
C ASP A 485 2.39 -18.97 12.69
N ARG A 486 1.34 -18.16 12.78
CA ARG A 486 0.00 -18.58 13.15
C ARG A 486 -1.04 -18.16 12.12
#